data_9277dd9fbd602326c33cfac98f5a6ea2
#
_entry.id   9277dd9fbd602326c33cfac98f5a6ea2
#
_cell.length_a   1.000
_cell.length_b   1.000
_cell.length_c   1.000
_cell.angle_alpha   90.00
_cell.angle_beta   90.00
_cell.angle_gamma   90.00
#
_symmetry.space_group_name_H-M   'P 1'
#
loop_
_entity.id
_entity.type
_entity.pdbx_description
1 polymer ?
#
loop_
_entity_poly.entity_id
_entity_poly.type
_entity_poly.pdbx_seq_one_letter_code
_entity_poly.pdbx_strand_id
1 'polypeptide(L)'
;MLLVHPVNEVIRFIPVLLGTLILGTSSGNHGWSVIPFVAIVGYALTRWFTTTYRIGPTHIELRTGLIQRKKLSVPRSRIRSVDIEADLLHRILGLAVLAIGTGQHADSGEKFQLNALDADMVPSLRTELLAHTRDPHVDADQPDGPPPKPQAELDATGLAANGSQMERGREIGHWRAGWVRYAPLSLTGFAIVAPIVGVGFQYGLGEVVFRSEAVHSVEGRGTLLLVLFGLALLVAVVLVTSLAACAHYLATYFGLRVTDNGTTLHLRYGLFTTRQVTLDLARFRGATVNEPLLLRLAGGAALEAIMTGQNPRQKILPQAPRAAVDHTLAHLLSPHAAKYPNGTAQARVAGMSAPAITAAAAPGRVTLIPHGPAARRRRYTHTMWPVPMVAAALLLPTPAGEPVSPWWWLLPIALIPLTAALAEDRYRGLGHAVLPATPTSPTWLITRSGSLDRDRDCLEAPGIIGWTVRQTFWQRRSGLATVTAATAAGKKRYHVFDLPLDQAWALIEAVTPGRLGTK
;
A
#
# COMPACT_ATOMS: atom_id res chain seq x y z
N MET A 1 31.17 4.01 -6.21
CA MET A 1 30.67 4.90 -5.12
C MET A 1 30.76 6.39 -5.44
N LEU A 2 31.84 6.90 -6.00
CA LEU A 2 32.05 8.34 -6.27
C LEU A 2 30.99 9.00 -7.17
N LEU A 3 30.46 8.28 -8.14
CA LEU A 3 29.50 8.83 -9.12
C LEU A 3 28.01 8.70 -8.73
N VAL A 4 27.65 7.74 -7.90
CA VAL A 4 26.23 7.43 -7.61
C VAL A 4 25.58 8.44 -6.67
N HIS A 5 26.26 8.87 -5.62
CA HIS A 5 25.72 9.84 -4.67
C HIS A 5 25.48 11.22 -5.27
N PRO A 6 26.44 11.83 -6.00
CA PRO A 6 26.22 13.12 -6.63
C PRO A 6 25.10 13.08 -7.66
N VAL A 7 25.03 12.02 -8.48
CA VAL A 7 24.02 11.90 -9.54
C VAL A 7 22.62 11.74 -8.96
N ASN A 8 22.42 10.91 -7.94
CA ASN A 8 21.12 10.74 -7.30
C ASN A 8 20.63 12.03 -6.60
N GLU A 9 21.54 12.78 -5.98
CA GLU A 9 21.18 14.06 -5.38
C GLU A 9 20.84 15.09 -6.46
N VAL A 10 21.59 15.17 -7.55
CA VAL A 10 21.25 16.04 -8.69
C VAL A 10 19.87 15.68 -9.26
N ILE A 11 19.58 14.39 -9.47
CA ILE A 11 18.26 13.93 -9.95
C ILE A 11 17.15 14.36 -8.99
N ARG A 12 17.35 14.27 -7.69
CA ARG A 12 16.39 14.70 -6.68
C ARG A 12 16.11 16.20 -6.72
N PHE A 13 17.10 16.99 -7.08
CA PHE A 13 16.99 18.44 -7.17
C PHE A 13 16.67 18.96 -8.58
N ILE A 14 16.42 18.06 -9.56
CA ILE A 14 16.00 18.45 -10.92
C ILE A 14 14.86 19.49 -10.91
N PRO A 15 13.78 19.36 -10.12
CA PRO A 15 12.71 20.37 -10.12
C PRO A 15 13.20 21.76 -9.69
N VAL A 16 14.11 21.81 -8.71
CA VAL A 16 14.72 23.05 -8.24
C VAL A 16 15.65 23.63 -9.31
N LEU A 17 16.46 22.77 -9.95
CA LEU A 17 17.36 23.18 -11.04
C LEU A 17 16.60 23.70 -12.25
N LEU A 18 15.48 23.08 -12.63
CA LEU A 18 14.61 23.58 -13.69
C LEU A 18 14.00 24.94 -13.32
N GLY A 19 13.54 25.10 -12.07
CA GLY A 19 13.02 26.38 -11.59
C GLY A 19 14.07 27.50 -11.63
N THR A 20 15.30 27.22 -11.19
CA THR A 20 16.40 28.20 -11.23
C THR A 20 16.90 28.49 -12.64
N LEU A 21 16.82 27.52 -13.56
CA LEU A 21 17.13 27.71 -14.98
C LEU A 21 16.11 28.68 -15.62
N ILE A 22 14.81 28.48 -15.36
CA ILE A 22 13.75 29.35 -15.85
C ILE A 22 13.92 30.78 -15.30
N LEU A 23 14.20 30.92 -14.00
CA LEU A 23 14.49 32.22 -13.38
C LEU A 23 15.75 32.89 -13.97
N GLY A 24 16.80 32.11 -14.23
CA GLY A 24 18.03 32.59 -14.83
C GLY A 24 17.82 33.11 -16.25
N THR A 25 17.01 32.41 -17.05
CA THR A 25 16.69 32.83 -18.43
C THR A 25 15.76 34.04 -18.46
N SER A 26 14.76 34.08 -17.57
CA SER A 26 13.80 35.21 -17.52
C SER A 26 14.41 36.49 -16.99
N SER A 27 15.40 36.43 -16.09
CA SER A 27 16.08 37.58 -15.50
C SER A 27 17.34 38.03 -16.27
N GLY A 28 17.74 37.29 -17.31
CA GLY A 28 18.99 37.58 -18.07
C GLY A 28 20.27 37.38 -17.26
N ASN A 29 20.19 36.88 -16.03
CA ASN A 29 21.33 36.67 -15.15
C ASN A 29 21.60 35.19 -14.92
N HIS A 30 22.57 34.63 -15.61
CA HIS A 30 22.96 33.23 -15.52
C HIS A 30 23.47 32.79 -14.15
N GLY A 31 23.81 33.72 -13.25
CA GLY A 31 24.18 33.40 -11.87
C GLY A 31 23.10 32.66 -11.11
N TRP A 32 21.81 32.95 -11.38
CA TRP A 32 20.66 32.29 -10.75
C TRP A 32 20.52 30.78 -11.11
N SER A 33 21.14 30.34 -12.18
CA SER A 33 21.15 28.90 -12.56
C SER A 33 22.44 28.19 -12.12
N VAL A 34 23.59 28.88 -12.21
CA VAL A 34 24.91 28.27 -11.94
C VAL A 34 25.16 28.12 -10.44
N ILE A 35 24.82 29.13 -9.62
CA ILE A 35 25.07 29.10 -8.17
C ILE A 35 24.33 27.91 -7.49
N PRO A 36 23.02 27.68 -7.68
CA PRO A 36 22.33 26.54 -7.10
C PRO A 36 22.87 25.20 -7.60
N PHE A 37 23.26 25.11 -8.86
CA PHE A 37 23.85 23.88 -9.41
C PHE A 37 25.17 23.53 -8.70
N VAL A 38 26.09 24.48 -8.58
CA VAL A 38 27.36 24.30 -7.89
C VAL A 38 27.13 23.99 -6.41
N ALA A 39 26.17 24.67 -5.76
CA ALA A 39 25.81 24.41 -4.36
C ALA A 39 25.26 22.99 -4.14
N ILE A 40 24.39 22.52 -5.04
CA ILE A 40 23.81 21.15 -4.98
C ILE A 40 24.90 20.10 -5.19
N VAL A 41 25.76 20.28 -6.17
CA VAL A 41 26.89 19.35 -6.42
C VAL A 41 27.87 19.37 -5.24
N GLY A 42 28.22 20.53 -4.73
CA GLY A 42 29.07 20.69 -3.56
C GLY A 42 28.47 20.03 -2.31
N TYR A 43 27.17 20.21 -2.07
CA TYR A 43 26.45 19.55 -0.99
C TYR A 43 26.45 18.02 -1.16
N ALA A 44 26.20 17.52 -2.35
CA ALA A 44 26.20 16.08 -2.66
C ALA A 44 27.56 15.43 -2.41
N LEU A 45 28.65 16.10 -2.82
CA LEU A 45 30.02 15.66 -2.57
C LEU A 45 30.34 15.65 -1.08
N THR A 46 30.02 16.71 -0.34
CA THR A 46 30.26 16.80 1.12
C THR A 46 29.50 15.72 1.89
N ARG A 47 28.25 15.47 1.52
CA ARG A 47 27.43 14.40 2.10
C ARG A 47 28.06 13.01 1.88
N TRP A 48 28.63 12.78 0.71
CA TRP A 48 29.31 11.52 0.43
C TRP A 48 30.53 11.30 1.32
N PHE A 49 31.40 12.29 1.50
CA PHE A 49 32.57 12.21 2.37
C PHE A 49 32.23 12.04 3.85
N THR A 50 31.05 12.49 4.29
CA THR A 50 30.66 12.48 5.71
C THR A 50 29.79 11.30 6.11
N THR A 51 29.36 10.47 5.14
CA THR A 51 28.56 9.28 5.42
C THR A 51 29.45 8.06 5.56
N THR A 52 29.50 7.48 6.77
CA THR A 52 30.24 6.25 7.07
C THR A 52 29.34 5.26 7.77
N TYR A 53 29.46 3.98 7.45
CA TYR A 53 28.77 2.90 8.14
C TYR A 53 29.75 1.90 8.72
N ARG A 54 29.38 1.27 9.84
CA ARG A 54 30.13 0.20 10.48
C ARG A 54 29.18 -0.93 10.84
N ILE A 55 29.49 -2.13 10.39
CA ILE A 55 28.77 -3.35 10.73
C ILE A 55 29.55 -4.05 11.84
N GLY A 56 29.03 -3.96 13.07
CA GLY A 56 29.57 -4.64 14.24
C GLY A 56 28.87 -5.97 14.51
N PRO A 57 29.38 -6.81 15.43
CA PRO A 57 28.78 -8.09 15.78
C PRO A 57 27.39 -7.93 16.43
N THR A 58 27.14 -6.86 17.17
CA THR A 58 25.90 -6.61 17.92
C THR A 58 25.06 -5.46 17.35
N HIS A 59 25.69 -4.48 16.72
CA HIS A 59 25.03 -3.26 16.23
C HIS A 59 25.52 -2.88 14.83
N ILE A 60 24.62 -2.27 14.06
CA ILE A 60 24.95 -1.58 12.82
C ILE A 60 24.92 -0.09 13.12
N GLU A 61 26.01 0.61 12.82
CA GLU A 61 26.13 2.04 13.04
C GLU A 61 26.19 2.77 11.70
N LEU A 62 25.40 3.82 11.56
CA LEU A 62 25.43 4.77 10.45
C LEU A 62 25.79 6.14 11.02
N ARG A 63 26.83 6.76 10.51
CA ARG A 63 27.23 8.13 10.86
C ARG A 63 27.02 9.01 9.64
N THR A 64 26.25 10.07 9.80
CA THR A 64 25.95 11.03 8.74
C THR A 64 26.05 12.45 9.25
N GLY A 65 26.35 13.38 8.36
CA GLY A 65 26.27 14.81 8.62
C GLY A 65 27.62 15.53 8.68
N LEU A 66 27.66 16.74 8.07
CA LEU A 66 28.81 17.62 8.02
C LEU A 66 28.85 18.58 9.22
N ILE A 67 27.77 19.34 9.41
CA ILE A 67 27.65 20.36 10.46
C ILE A 67 27.09 19.73 11.74
N GLN A 68 26.06 18.90 11.61
CA GLN A 68 25.45 18.16 12.71
C GLN A 68 25.67 16.67 12.51
N ARG A 69 26.54 16.08 13.29
CA ARG A 69 26.82 14.64 13.22
C ARG A 69 25.70 13.86 13.87
N LYS A 70 24.99 13.07 13.06
CA LYS A 70 24.01 12.09 13.55
C LYS A 70 24.65 10.71 13.55
N LYS A 71 24.56 10.01 14.67
CA LYS A 71 24.92 8.59 14.81
C LYS A 71 23.65 7.80 15.03
N LEU A 72 23.29 6.96 14.06
CA LEU A 72 22.19 6.03 14.17
C LEU A 72 22.77 4.64 14.41
N SER A 73 22.37 4.00 15.52
CA SER A 73 22.81 2.67 15.88
C SER A 73 21.60 1.74 16.01
N VAL A 74 21.63 0.62 15.31
CA VAL A 74 20.55 -0.37 15.30
C VAL A 74 21.10 -1.69 15.79
N PRO A 75 20.57 -2.25 16.92
CA PRO A 75 20.90 -3.59 17.35
C PRO A 75 20.48 -4.63 16.29
N ARG A 76 21.34 -5.61 16.01
CA ARG A 76 21.01 -6.69 15.05
C ARG A 76 19.77 -7.47 15.44
N SER A 77 19.49 -7.65 16.73
CA SER A 77 18.27 -8.28 17.25
C SER A 77 16.97 -7.54 16.90
N ARG A 78 17.07 -6.25 16.57
CA ARG A 78 15.92 -5.44 16.13
C ARG A 78 15.73 -5.37 14.62
N ILE A 79 16.64 -5.95 13.84
CA ILE A 79 16.49 -6.01 12.39
C ILE A 79 15.36 -6.96 12.04
N ARG A 80 14.39 -6.48 11.30
CA ARG A 80 13.17 -7.22 11.01
C ARG A 80 12.92 -7.44 9.53
N SER A 81 13.42 -6.55 8.67
CA SER A 81 13.42 -6.71 7.23
C SER A 81 14.70 -6.15 6.65
N VAL A 82 15.14 -6.75 5.55
CA VAL A 82 16.27 -6.29 4.77
C VAL A 82 15.83 -6.29 3.32
N ASP A 83 15.53 -5.09 2.82
CA ASP A 83 15.07 -4.88 1.46
C ASP A 83 16.22 -4.40 0.59
N ILE A 84 16.29 -4.90 -0.64
CA ILE A 84 17.33 -4.54 -1.60
C ILE A 84 16.71 -3.67 -2.67
N GLU A 85 17.28 -2.49 -2.87
CA GLU A 85 16.89 -1.55 -3.93
C GLU A 85 18.10 -1.28 -4.83
N ALA A 86 17.91 -1.33 -6.14
CA ALA A 86 18.96 -0.99 -7.10
C ALA A 86 18.36 -0.14 -8.23
N ASP A 87 18.69 1.14 -8.23
CA ASP A 87 18.36 2.06 -9.32
C ASP A 87 19.16 1.73 -10.58
N LEU A 88 18.76 2.26 -11.71
CA LEU A 88 19.43 2.03 -13.00
C LEU A 88 20.93 2.29 -12.90
N LEU A 89 21.32 3.38 -12.26
CA LEU A 89 22.72 3.75 -12.08
C LEU A 89 23.46 2.77 -11.19
N HIS A 90 22.84 2.32 -10.07
CA HIS A 90 23.40 1.29 -9.20
C HIS A 90 23.61 -0.02 -9.97
N ARG A 91 22.65 -0.42 -10.81
CA ARG A 91 22.75 -1.64 -11.63
C ARG A 91 23.88 -1.59 -12.64
N ILE A 92 24.07 -0.44 -13.35
CA ILE A 92 25.16 -0.26 -14.31
C ILE A 92 26.52 -0.32 -13.61
N LEU A 93 26.61 0.18 -12.37
CA LEU A 93 27.84 0.22 -11.59
C LEU A 93 28.05 -1.01 -10.69
N GLY A 94 27.18 -2.03 -10.77
CA GLY A 94 27.26 -3.22 -9.93
C GLY A 94 27.00 -2.93 -8.42
N LEU A 95 26.24 -1.89 -8.11
CA LEU A 95 25.96 -1.46 -6.74
C LEU A 95 24.50 -1.70 -6.35
N ALA A 96 24.23 -1.76 -5.05
CA ALA A 96 22.88 -1.83 -4.50
C ALA A 96 22.75 -1.03 -3.21
N VAL A 97 21.51 -0.73 -2.84
CA VAL A 97 21.12 -0.08 -1.58
C VAL A 97 20.43 -1.11 -0.71
N LEU A 98 20.87 -1.24 0.53
CA LEU A 98 20.28 -2.12 1.51
C LEU A 98 19.45 -1.29 2.51
N ALA A 99 18.14 -1.46 2.49
CA ALA A 99 17.22 -0.80 3.41
C ALA A 99 16.89 -1.75 4.58
N ILE A 100 17.24 -1.35 5.79
CA ILE A 100 17.05 -2.14 7.02
C ILE A 100 15.83 -1.62 7.77
N GLY A 101 14.85 -2.51 8.00
CA GLY A 101 13.66 -2.24 8.78
C GLY A 101 13.78 -2.76 10.22
N THR A 102 13.55 -1.90 11.21
CA THR A 102 13.68 -2.22 12.65
C THR A 102 12.34 -2.42 13.36
N GLY A 103 11.21 -2.27 12.67
CA GLY A 103 9.87 -2.46 13.25
C GLY A 103 9.38 -1.32 14.14
N GLN A 104 10.17 -0.29 14.40
CA GLN A 104 9.68 0.93 15.03
C GLN A 104 9.24 1.95 13.97
N HIS A 105 8.16 2.68 14.23
CA HIS A 105 7.87 3.88 13.48
C HIS A 105 9.01 4.87 13.76
N ALA A 106 9.92 5.04 12.81
CA ALA A 106 10.72 6.24 12.80
C ALA A 106 9.73 7.39 12.52
N ASP A 107 9.33 8.11 13.55
CA ASP A 107 8.80 9.45 13.38
C ASP A 107 9.83 10.22 12.57
N SER A 108 9.41 10.77 11.44
CA SER A 108 10.24 11.48 10.49
C SER A 108 11.32 10.66 9.74
N GLY A 109 10.92 9.99 8.66
CA GLY A 109 11.66 10.01 7.38
C GLY A 109 13.03 9.32 7.27
N GLU A 110 13.70 8.92 8.32
CA GLU A 110 15.04 8.31 8.24
C GLU A 110 14.96 6.78 8.24
N LYS A 111 14.79 6.22 7.05
CA LYS A 111 15.03 4.78 6.84
C LYS A 111 16.52 4.52 7.00
N PHE A 112 16.88 3.48 7.77
CA PHE A 112 18.25 3.04 7.84
C PHE A 112 18.64 2.39 6.51
N GLN A 113 19.37 3.13 5.68
CA GLN A 113 19.77 2.69 4.35
C GLN A 113 21.29 2.69 4.24
N LEU A 114 21.84 1.56 3.83
CA LEU A 114 23.24 1.41 3.47
C LEU A 114 23.33 1.56 1.95
N ASN A 115 23.80 2.72 1.50
CA ASN A 115 23.89 3.04 0.07
C ASN A 115 25.21 2.54 -0.53
N ALA A 116 25.15 2.20 -1.82
CA ALA A 116 26.28 1.87 -2.66
C ALA A 116 27.16 0.70 -2.13
N LEU A 117 26.48 -0.36 -1.70
CA LEU A 117 27.11 -1.65 -1.44
C LEU A 117 27.38 -2.37 -2.75
N ASP A 118 28.44 -3.19 -2.81
CA ASP A 118 28.68 -4.10 -3.92
C ASP A 118 27.52 -5.09 -4.04
N ALA A 119 26.93 -5.21 -5.23
CA ALA A 119 25.76 -6.05 -5.47
C ALA A 119 26.03 -7.52 -5.16
N ASP A 120 27.27 -8.00 -5.35
CA ASP A 120 27.67 -9.39 -5.09
C ASP A 120 27.80 -9.70 -3.60
N MET A 121 28.10 -8.68 -2.77
CA MET A 121 28.17 -8.82 -1.32
C MET A 121 26.81 -8.75 -0.62
N VAL A 122 25.79 -8.18 -1.26
CA VAL A 122 24.50 -7.94 -0.64
C VAL A 122 23.77 -9.23 -0.21
N PRO A 123 23.75 -10.33 -1.00
CA PRO A 123 23.09 -11.57 -0.59
C PRO A 123 23.68 -12.18 0.67
N SER A 124 25.03 -12.24 0.79
CA SER A 124 25.72 -12.78 1.96
C SER A 124 25.48 -11.92 3.19
N LEU A 125 25.60 -10.60 3.05
CA LEU A 125 25.33 -9.64 4.11
C LEU A 125 23.89 -9.73 4.62
N ARG A 126 22.93 -9.88 3.71
CA ARG A 126 21.52 -10.08 4.07
C ARG A 126 21.31 -11.34 4.88
N THR A 127 21.91 -12.45 4.47
CA THR A 127 21.82 -13.74 5.19
C THR A 127 22.41 -13.59 6.58
N GLU A 128 23.57 -12.95 6.72
CA GLU A 128 24.22 -12.68 8.00
C GLU A 128 23.37 -11.80 8.92
N LEU A 129 22.73 -10.75 8.39
CA LEU A 129 21.90 -9.84 9.16
C LEU A 129 20.59 -10.49 9.64
N LEU A 130 20.03 -11.42 8.88
CA LEU A 130 18.80 -12.14 9.21
C LEU A 130 19.05 -13.40 10.05
N ALA A 131 20.26 -13.97 10.05
CA ALA A 131 20.61 -15.16 10.83
C ALA A 131 20.43 -14.96 12.34
N HIS A 132 20.64 -13.75 12.84
CA HIS A 132 20.47 -13.40 14.27
C HIS A 132 19.01 -13.19 14.69
N THR A 133 18.06 -13.29 13.77
CA THR A 133 16.62 -13.13 14.05
C THR A 133 15.95 -14.47 14.39
N ARG A 134 16.66 -15.60 14.24
CA ARG A 134 16.20 -16.90 14.72
C ARG A 134 16.53 -16.99 16.20
N ASP A 135 15.50 -16.94 17.04
CA ASP A 135 15.58 -16.93 18.49
C ASP A 135 16.42 -18.07 19.06
N PRO A 136 17.34 -17.78 20.03
CA PRO A 136 18.01 -18.81 20.84
C PRO A 136 17.12 -19.39 21.95
N HIS A 137 15.83 -19.07 22.00
CA HIS A 137 14.96 -19.39 23.16
C HIS A 137 14.25 -20.76 23.08
N VAL A 138 14.61 -21.66 22.17
CA VAL A 138 13.99 -23.01 22.13
C VAL A 138 14.85 -24.08 22.80
N ASP A 139 16.10 -23.82 23.13
CA ASP A 139 17.02 -24.84 23.64
C ASP A 139 17.53 -24.65 25.08
N ALA A 140 16.80 -23.90 25.92
CA ALA A 140 17.22 -23.65 27.30
C ALA A 140 16.66 -24.66 28.32
N ASP A 141 15.99 -25.75 27.91
CA ASP A 141 15.37 -26.72 28.81
C ASP A 141 15.66 -28.18 28.41
N GLN A 142 16.92 -28.49 28.01
CA GLN A 142 17.41 -29.86 27.99
C GLN A 142 18.64 -29.99 28.89
N PRO A 143 18.60 -30.85 29.93
CA PRO A 143 19.75 -31.11 30.77
C PRO A 143 20.74 -32.06 30.08
N ASP A 144 22.01 -31.65 30.11
CA ASP A 144 23.25 -32.45 29.97
C ASP A 144 23.30 -33.54 28.87
N GLY A 145 23.63 -33.11 27.66
CA GLY A 145 24.24 -33.96 26.64
C GLY A 145 25.65 -33.47 26.28
N PRO A 146 26.57 -34.36 25.90
CA PRO A 146 27.96 -33.97 25.63
C PRO A 146 28.07 -33.00 24.45
N PRO A 147 29.07 -32.09 24.46
CA PRO A 147 29.20 -31.02 23.46
C PRO A 147 29.42 -31.60 22.07
N PRO A 148 28.69 -31.09 21.04
CA PRO A 148 28.91 -31.51 19.66
C PRO A 148 30.31 -31.05 19.20
N LYS A 149 31.07 -31.99 18.63
CA LYS A 149 32.37 -31.72 18.02
C LYS A 149 32.22 -30.68 16.89
N PRO A 150 33.21 -29.80 16.69
CA PRO A 150 33.20 -28.84 15.58
C PRO A 150 33.37 -29.62 14.27
N GLN A 151 32.32 -29.73 13.49
CA GLN A 151 32.43 -30.11 12.09
C GLN A 151 32.87 -28.88 11.30
N ALA A 152 34.18 -28.71 11.22
CA ALA A 152 34.82 -27.95 10.15
C ALA A 152 34.78 -28.85 8.92
N GLU A 153 34.18 -28.34 7.87
CA GLU A 153 34.12 -28.72 6.47
C GLU A 153 32.68 -28.71 5.98
N LEU A 154 32.20 -27.54 5.63
CA LEU A 154 31.05 -27.37 4.74
C LEU A 154 31.49 -26.48 3.59
N ASP A 155 31.85 -27.21 2.56
CA ASP A 155 31.97 -26.93 1.15
C ASP A 155 31.60 -25.52 0.65
N ALA A 156 32.54 -24.98 -0.13
CA ALA A 156 32.39 -23.80 -0.99
C ALA A 156 31.23 -23.87 -1.99
N THR A 157 30.52 -24.99 -2.06
CA THR A 157 29.31 -25.23 -2.85
C THR A 157 28.03 -24.64 -2.23
N GLY A 158 28.07 -24.20 -0.97
CA GLY A 158 26.90 -23.61 -0.27
C GLY A 158 26.59 -22.19 -0.70
N LEU A 159 27.52 -21.45 -1.30
CA LEU A 159 27.32 -20.06 -1.73
C LEU A 159 26.52 -19.95 -3.04
N ALA A 160 26.63 -20.95 -3.91
CA ALA A 160 25.80 -21.03 -5.14
C ALA A 160 24.38 -21.52 -4.84
N ALA A 161 24.16 -22.24 -3.73
CA ALA A 161 22.87 -22.80 -3.37
C ALA A 161 21.87 -21.75 -2.83
N ASN A 162 22.33 -20.62 -2.27
CA ASN A 162 21.44 -19.58 -1.74
C ASN A 162 20.78 -18.73 -2.83
N GLY A 163 21.42 -18.53 -3.97
CA GLY A 163 20.79 -17.94 -5.18
C GLY A 163 19.70 -18.85 -5.73
N SER A 164 19.91 -20.17 -5.69
CA SER A 164 18.97 -21.17 -6.20
C SER A 164 17.84 -21.53 -5.22
N GLN A 165 17.94 -21.21 -3.92
CA GLN A 165 16.82 -21.34 -2.98
C GLN A 165 15.75 -20.27 -3.20
N MET A 166 16.12 -19.11 -3.72
CA MET A 166 15.18 -18.07 -4.14
C MET A 166 14.32 -18.51 -5.35
N GLU A 167 14.84 -19.43 -6.17
CA GLU A 167 14.13 -19.99 -7.33
C GLU A 167 13.26 -21.23 -6.98
N ARG A 168 13.44 -21.84 -5.81
CA ARG A 168 12.68 -23.05 -5.39
C ARG A 168 11.35 -22.74 -4.70
N GLY A 169 11.02 -21.46 -4.44
CA GLY A 169 9.72 -21.06 -3.90
C GLY A 169 8.60 -21.28 -4.92
N ARG A 170 7.38 -21.58 -4.42
CA ARG A 170 6.19 -21.63 -5.27
C ARG A 170 5.82 -20.23 -5.74
N GLU A 171 5.76 -20.01 -7.05
CA GLU A 171 5.26 -18.75 -7.61
C GLU A 171 3.74 -18.67 -7.42
N ILE A 172 3.28 -17.64 -6.71
CA ILE A 172 1.87 -17.41 -6.38
C ILE A 172 1.27 -16.23 -7.14
N GLY A 173 2.10 -15.40 -7.72
CA GLY A 173 1.66 -14.26 -8.54
C GLY A 173 2.76 -13.75 -9.45
N HIS A 174 2.40 -13.45 -10.70
CA HIS A 174 3.32 -12.86 -11.66
C HIS A 174 2.63 -11.77 -12.47
N TRP A 175 3.40 -10.79 -12.86
CA TRP A 175 2.95 -9.69 -13.70
C TRP A 175 2.70 -10.13 -15.14
N ARG A 176 1.67 -9.53 -15.75
CA ARG A 176 1.38 -9.67 -17.18
C ARG A 176 1.18 -8.31 -17.82
N ALA A 177 1.67 -8.10 -19.03
CA ALA A 177 1.57 -6.82 -19.74
C ALA A 177 0.12 -6.30 -19.84
N GLY A 178 -0.86 -7.18 -19.99
CA GLY A 178 -2.28 -6.82 -20.02
C GLY A 178 -2.81 -6.17 -18.74
N TRP A 179 -2.06 -6.20 -17.62
CA TRP A 179 -2.48 -5.54 -16.37
C TRP A 179 -2.31 -4.01 -16.42
N VAL A 180 -1.48 -3.50 -17.32
CA VAL A 180 -1.28 -2.05 -17.51
C VAL A 180 -2.59 -1.32 -17.76
N ARG A 181 -3.57 -1.95 -18.41
CA ARG A 181 -4.92 -1.39 -18.66
C ARG A 181 -5.66 -0.97 -17.39
N TYR A 182 -5.30 -1.53 -16.23
CA TYR A 182 -5.90 -1.19 -14.95
C TYR A 182 -5.27 0.04 -14.29
N ALA A 183 -4.10 0.46 -14.73
CA ALA A 183 -3.38 1.60 -14.15
C ALA A 183 -4.16 2.93 -14.22
N PRO A 184 -4.80 3.30 -15.36
CA PRO A 184 -5.59 4.53 -15.46
C PRO A 184 -6.81 4.56 -14.54
N LEU A 185 -7.31 3.39 -14.12
CA LEU A 185 -8.50 3.26 -13.28
C LEU A 185 -8.22 3.56 -11.79
N SER A 186 -6.98 3.91 -11.47
CA SER A 186 -6.57 4.43 -10.17
C SER A 186 -6.31 5.93 -10.25
N LEU A 187 -6.42 6.62 -9.12
CA LEU A 187 -6.12 8.07 -9.04
C LEU A 187 -4.63 8.39 -9.15
N THR A 188 -3.76 7.40 -9.40
CA THR A 188 -2.30 7.57 -9.42
C THR A 188 -1.87 8.55 -10.51
N GLY A 189 -2.44 8.46 -11.72
CA GLY A 189 -2.12 9.37 -12.81
C GLY A 189 -2.46 10.82 -12.48
N PHE A 190 -3.63 11.05 -11.88
CA PHE A 190 -4.03 12.37 -11.43
C PHE A 190 -3.10 12.90 -10.33
N ALA A 191 -2.72 12.06 -9.36
CA ALA A 191 -1.78 12.43 -8.30
C ALA A 191 -0.39 12.82 -8.82
N ILE A 192 0.02 12.30 -9.98
CA ILE A 192 1.29 12.66 -10.64
C ILE A 192 1.14 13.97 -11.42
N VAL A 193 0.07 14.11 -12.19
CA VAL A 193 -0.10 15.22 -13.13
C VAL A 193 -0.58 16.50 -12.43
N ALA A 194 -1.47 16.40 -11.43
CA ALA A 194 -2.05 17.56 -10.77
C ALA A 194 -1.02 18.52 -10.14
N PRO A 195 0.03 18.08 -9.43
CA PRO A 195 1.07 18.98 -8.93
C PRO A 195 1.84 19.69 -10.05
N ILE A 196 2.13 18.98 -11.15
CA ILE A 196 2.86 19.54 -12.30
C ILE A 196 2.02 20.63 -12.95
N VAL A 197 0.74 20.36 -13.18
CA VAL A 197 -0.21 21.34 -13.72
C VAL A 197 -0.38 22.51 -12.77
N GLY A 198 -0.54 22.26 -11.46
CA GLY A 198 -0.67 23.30 -10.44
C GLY A 198 0.53 24.26 -10.41
N VAL A 199 1.75 23.72 -10.44
CA VAL A 199 2.98 24.51 -10.57
C VAL A 199 2.98 25.29 -11.90
N GLY A 200 2.61 24.65 -13.01
CA GLY A 200 2.52 25.32 -14.31
C GLY A 200 1.55 26.51 -14.28
N PHE A 201 0.36 26.35 -13.68
CA PHE A 201 -0.59 27.46 -13.50
C PHE A 201 -0.02 28.59 -12.64
N GLN A 202 0.72 28.27 -11.60
CA GLN A 202 1.38 29.28 -10.75
C GLN A 202 2.43 30.11 -11.52
N TYR A 203 3.08 29.50 -12.53
CA TYR A 203 4.10 30.15 -13.36
C TYR A 203 3.57 30.66 -14.73
N GLY A 204 2.26 30.91 -14.84
CA GLY A 204 1.66 31.58 -16.00
C GLY A 204 1.11 30.66 -17.09
N LEU A 205 1.10 29.33 -16.91
CA LEU A 205 0.48 28.41 -17.86
C LEU A 205 -1.01 28.73 -18.06
N GLY A 206 -1.68 29.23 -17.01
CA GLY A 206 -3.06 29.70 -17.10
C GLY A 206 -3.19 30.86 -18.08
N GLU A 207 -2.30 31.82 -18.01
CA GLU A 207 -2.31 33.00 -18.89
C GLU A 207 -2.08 32.59 -20.36
N VAL A 208 -1.12 31.69 -20.61
CA VAL A 208 -0.85 31.15 -21.95
C VAL A 208 -2.05 30.38 -22.50
N VAL A 209 -2.70 29.56 -21.69
CA VAL A 209 -3.87 28.79 -22.09
C VAL A 209 -5.06 29.69 -22.34
N PHE A 210 -5.38 30.61 -21.41
CA PHE A 210 -6.58 31.45 -21.52
C PHE A 210 -6.41 32.62 -22.52
N ARG A 211 -5.20 33.07 -22.83
CA ARG A 211 -4.91 34.06 -23.87
C ARG A 211 -4.61 33.43 -25.24
N SER A 212 -4.68 32.12 -25.37
CA SER A 212 -4.44 31.47 -26.65
C SER A 212 -5.51 31.84 -27.68
N GLU A 213 -5.11 32.00 -28.95
CA GLU A 213 -6.04 32.24 -30.07
C GLU A 213 -7.12 31.17 -30.13
N ALA A 214 -6.84 29.94 -29.69
CA ALA A 214 -7.80 28.86 -29.62
C ALA A 214 -8.97 29.21 -28.67
N VAL A 215 -8.72 29.81 -27.49
CA VAL A 215 -9.76 30.23 -26.54
C VAL A 215 -10.53 31.42 -27.09
N HIS A 216 -9.84 32.45 -27.60
CA HIS A 216 -10.48 33.63 -28.16
C HIS A 216 -11.31 33.33 -29.43
N SER A 217 -10.87 32.36 -30.26
CA SER A 217 -11.65 31.93 -31.43
C SER A 217 -12.96 31.23 -31.06
N VAL A 218 -13.07 30.73 -29.83
CA VAL A 218 -14.27 30.01 -29.34
C VAL A 218 -15.26 30.96 -28.66
N GLU A 219 -14.79 32.03 -27.99
CA GLU A 219 -15.65 32.99 -27.30
C GLU A 219 -16.66 33.69 -28.23
N GLY A 220 -16.34 33.88 -29.51
CA GLY A 220 -17.22 34.51 -30.50
C GLY A 220 -18.15 33.57 -31.26
N ARG A 221 -18.07 32.25 -31.12
CA ARG A 221 -18.71 31.26 -32.00
C ARG A 221 -19.86 30.44 -31.40
N GLY A 222 -20.36 30.82 -30.23
CA GLY A 222 -21.54 30.22 -29.60
C GLY A 222 -21.23 29.13 -28.55
N THR A 223 -22.19 28.90 -27.67
CA THR A 223 -22.09 27.99 -26.51
C THR A 223 -21.71 26.55 -26.88
N LEU A 224 -22.09 26.08 -28.08
CA LEU A 224 -21.77 24.73 -28.54
C LEU A 224 -20.25 24.52 -28.68
N LEU A 225 -19.54 25.48 -29.25
CA LEU A 225 -18.08 25.38 -29.43
C LEU A 225 -17.33 25.48 -28.09
N LEU A 226 -17.81 26.27 -27.12
CA LEU A 226 -17.27 26.28 -25.76
C LEU A 226 -17.44 24.93 -25.09
N VAL A 227 -18.57 24.29 -25.23
CA VAL A 227 -18.82 22.94 -24.68
C VAL A 227 -17.92 21.91 -25.34
N LEU A 228 -17.78 21.95 -26.69
CA LEU A 228 -16.87 21.03 -27.41
C LEU A 228 -15.40 21.24 -27.02
N PHE A 229 -14.96 22.48 -26.88
CA PHE A 229 -13.61 22.79 -26.42
C PHE A 229 -13.36 22.29 -25.00
N GLY A 230 -14.29 22.54 -24.07
CA GLY A 230 -14.21 22.02 -22.70
C GLY A 230 -14.18 20.50 -22.66
N LEU A 231 -14.97 19.83 -23.51
CA LEU A 231 -14.96 18.38 -23.64
C LEU A 231 -13.62 17.87 -24.20
N ALA A 232 -13.08 18.53 -25.23
CA ALA A 232 -11.78 18.18 -25.80
C ALA A 232 -10.64 18.34 -24.76
N LEU A 233 -10.66 19.42 -23.99
CA LEU A 233 -9.71 19.64 -22.89
C LEU A 233 -9.85 18.55 -21.81
N LEU A 234 -11.05 18.21 -21.42
CA LEU A 234 -11.30 17.12 -20.46
C LEU A 234 -10.73 15.79 -20.97
N VAL A 235 -10.99 15.45 -22.24
CA VAL A 235 -10.46 14.23 -22.87
C VAL A 235 -8.93 14.26 -22.89
N ALA A 236 -8.32 15.40 -23.22
CA ALA A 236 -6.86 15.55 -23.21
C ALA A 236 -6.27 15.32 -21.81
N VAL A 237 -6.87 15.90 -20.77
CA VAL A 237 -6.46 15.69 -19.37
C VAL A 237 -6.58 14.21 -18.98
N VAL A 238 -7.68 13.56 -19.33
CA VAL A 238 -7.88 12.12 -19.05
C VAL A 238 -6.84 11.27 -19.78
N LEU A 239 -6.51 11.58 -21.03
CA LEU A 239 -5.48 10.86 -21.79
C LEU A 239 -4.09 11.03 -21.17
N VAL A 240 -3.70 12.25 -20.83
CA VAL A 240 -2.39 12.55 -20.21
C VAL A 240 -2.27 11.87 -18.85
N THR A 241 -3.29 11.96 -18.00
CA THR A 241 -3.29 11.32 -16.69
C THR A 241 -3.28 9.79 -16.81
N SER A 242 -3.99 9.24 -17.80
CA SER A 242 -3.99 7.80 -18.09
C SER A 242 -2.61 7.30 -18.56
N LEU A 243 -1.98 8.06 -19.46
CA LEU A 243 -0.64 7.74 -19.95
C LEU A 243 0.40 7.81 -18.83
N ALA A 244 0.34 8.85 -17.99
CA ALA A 244 1.20 8.98 -16.82
C ALA A 244 1.02 7.82 -15.83
N ALA A 245 -0.24 7.39 -15.58
CA ALA A 245 -0.54 6.23 -14.75
C ALA A 245 0.05 4.93 -15.32
N CYS A 246 -0.09 4.71 -16.63
CA CYS A 246 0.48 3.55 -17.31
C CYS A 246 2.00 3.54 -17.25
N ALA A 247 2.63 4.68 -17.52
CA ALA A 247 4.09 4.83 -17.45
C ALA A 247 4.62 4.56 -16.03
N HIS A 248 3.96 5.14 -15.02
CA HIS A 248 4.29 4.90 -13.61
C HIS A 248 4.11 3.42 -13.22
N TYR A 249 3.01 2.81 -13.66
CA TYR A 249 2.74 1.39 -13.40
C TYR A 249 3.83 0.49 -14.00
N LEU A 250 4.20 0.73 -15.26
CA LEU A 250 5.27 0.01 -15.93
C LEU A 250 6.61 0.23 -15.24
N ALA A 251 6.96 1.47 -14.94
CA ALA A 251 8.22 1.79 -14.25
C ALA A 251 8.34 1.07 -12.91
N THR A 252 7.23 1.00 -12.15
CA THR A 252 7.23 0.48 -10.77
C THR A 252 7.05 -1.03 -10.70
N TYR A 253 6.09 -1.61 -11.46
CA TYR A 253 5.67 -3.01 -11.26
C TYR A 253 6.06 -3.96 -12.38
N PHE A 254 6.88 -3.50 -13.32
CA PHE A 254 7.37 -4.35 -14.41
C PHE A 254 8.04 -5.62 -13.89
N GLY A 255 7.68 -6.76 -14.47
CA GLY A 255 8.27 -8.04 -14.12
C GLY A 255 8.01 -8.50 -12.67
N LEU A 256 6.93 -8.02 -12.01
CA LEU A 256 6.60 -8.46 -10.66
C LEU A 256 6.46 -9.98 -10.61
N ARG A 257 7.20 -10.57 -9.67
CA ARG A 257 7.07 -11.98 -9.27
C ARG A 257 6.90 -12.06 -7.77
N VAL A 258 5.98 -12.89 -7.35
CA VAL A 258 5.69 -13.17 -5.94
C VAL A 258 5.91 -14.66 -5.72
N THR A 259 6.92 -15.00 -4.92
CA THR A 259 7.28 -16.38 -4.61
C THR A 259 7.15 -16.65 -3.13
N ASP A 260 6.59 -17.79 -2.77
CA ASP A 260 6.38 -18.24 -1.40
C ASP A 260 7.32 -19.43 -1.10
N ASN A 261 8.19 -19.26 -0.09
CA ASN A 261 9.11 -20.27 0.40
C ASN A 261 8.58 -21.02 1.65
N GLY A 262 7.31 -20.80 2.00
CA GLY A 262 6.67 -21.39 3.18
C GLY A 262 6.89 -20.59 4.48
N THR A 263 8.02 -19.92 4.65
CA THR A 263 8.34 -19.05 5.81
C THR A 263 8.36 -17.58 5.44
N THR A 264 8.73 -17.29 4.20
CA THR A 264 8.90 -15.92 3.69
C THR A 264 8.30 -15.78 2.31
N LEU A 265 7.74 -14.60 2.06
CA LEU A 265 7.23 -14.19 0.77
C LEU A 265 8.24 -13.25 0.12
N HIS A 266 8.72 -13.59 -1.06
CA HIS A 266 9.65 -12.77 -1.82
C HIS A 266 8.92 -12.08 -2.97
N LEU A 267 9.04 -10.76 -3.01
CA LEU A 267 8.54 -9.91 -4.09
C LEU A 267 9.71 -9.30 -4.82
N ARG A 268 9.75 -9.44 -6.14
CA ARG A 268 10.73 -8.78 -7.02
C ARG A 268 9.99 -8.05 -8.11
N TYR A 269 10.25 -6.75 -8.27
CA TYR A 269 9.61 -5.91 -9.28
C TYR A 269 10.43 -4.67 -9.61
N GLY A 270 10.12 -4.03 -10.75
CA GLY A 270 10.65 -2.75 -11.16
C GLY A 270 11.41 -2.78 -12.48
N LEU A 271 11.19 -1.76 -13.31
CA LEU A 271 11.84 -1.61 -14.62
C LEU A 271 13.17 -0.85 -14.48
N PHE A 272 13.10 0.37 -13.96
CA PHE A 272 14.27 1.22 -13.75
C PHE A 272 14.92 0.96 -12.40
N THR A 273 14.13 0.92 -11.35
CA THR A 273 14.58 0.59 -9.99
C THR A 273 14.09 -0.80 -9.62
N THR A 274 14.97 -1.78 -9.58
CA THR A 274 14.62 -3.12 -9.13
C THR A 274 14.50 -3.13 -7.60
N ARG A 275 13.37 -3.63 -7.10
CA ARG A 275 13.10 -3.80 -5.67
C ARG A 275 12.92 -5.27 -5.36
N GLN A 276 13.59 -5.72 -4.32
CA GLN A 276 13.41 -7.05 -3.74
C GLN A 276 12.98 -6.89 -2.29
N VAL A 277 11.73 -7.25 -2.02
CA VAL A 277 11.13 -7.16 -0.69
C VAL A 277 10.91 -8.56 -0.16
N THR A 278 11.29 -8.81 1.08
CA THR A 278 11.03 -10.08 1.76
C THR A 278 10.10 -9.85 2.93
N LEU A 279 8.98 -10.54 2.93
CA LEU A 279 7.98 -10.50 3.98
C LEU A 279 8.02 -11.79 4.78
N ASP A 280 8.17 -11.67 6.09
CA ASP A 280 8.12 -12.79 7.03
C ASP A 280 6.66 -13.19 7.26
N LEU A 281 6.29 -14.42 6.87
CA LEU A 281 4.93 -14.95 7.03
C LEU A 281 4.53 -15.13 8.49
N ALA A 282 5.46 -15.24 9.43
CA ALA A 282 5.16 -15.26 10.86
C ALA A 282 4.51 -13.94 11.34
N ARG A 283 4.77 -12.83 10.62
CA ARG A 283 4.21 -11.49 10.90
C ARG A 283 2.97 -11.16 10.09
N PHE A 284 2.61 -11.99 9.16
CA PHE A 284 1.39 -11.83 8.37
C PHE A 284 0.18 -12.00 9.29
N ARG A 285 -0.71 -11.02 9.31
CA ARG A 285 -1.93 -10.98 10.12
C ARG A 285 -3.19 -10.89 9.28
N GLY A 286 -3.03 -10.79 7.97
CA GLY A 286 -4.15 -10.72 7.06
C GLY A 286 -3.81 -10.05 5.75
N ALA A 287 -4.84 -9.80 4.94
CA ALA A 287 -4.73 -9.13 3.67
C ALA A 287 -5.93 -8.20 3.43
N THR A 288 -5.68 -7.11 2.72
CA THR A 288 -6.71 -6.19 2.22
C THR A 288 -6.80 -6.29 0.71
N VAL A 289 -7.99 -6.57 0.20
CA VAL A 289 -8.32 -6.42 -1.23
C VAL A 289 -8.95 -5.05 -1.41
N ASN A 290 -8.26 -4.20 -2.16
CA ASN A 290 -8.73 -2.84 -2.47
C ASN A 290 -9.38 -2.83 -3.85
N GLU A 291 -10.63 -2.34 -3.93
CA GLU A 291 -11.48 -2.36 -5.12
C GLU A 291 -12.07 -0.96 -5.38
N PRO A 292 -11.30 0.02 -5.87
CA PRO A 292 -11.84 1.30 -6.31
C PRO A 292 -12.92 1.10 -7.38
N LEU A 293 -13.90 2.00 -7.44
CA LEU A 293 -15.09 1.85 -8.30
C LEU A 293 -14.74 1.54 -9.75
N LEU A 294 -13.88 2.34 -10.36
CA LEU A 294 -13.49 2.15 -11.77
C LEU A 294 -12.75 0.82 -11.97
N LEU A 295 -11.84 0.48 -11.06
CA LEU A 295 -11.10 -0.77 -11.11
C LEU A 295 -12.05 -1.98 -10.96
N ARG A 296 -13.01 -1.89 -10.03
CA ARG A 296 -14.05 -2.91 -9.79
C ARG A 296 -14.95 -3.11 -11.01
N LEU A 297 -15.40 -2.02 -11.67
CA LEU A 297 -16.20 -2.09 -12.89
C LEU A 297 -15.45 -2.76 -14.04
N ALA A 298 -14.15 -2.58 -14.11
CA ALA A 298 -13.28 -3.25 -15.09
C ALA A 298 -12.87 -4.69 -14.67
N GLY A 299 -13.37 -5.21 -13.55
CA GLY A 299 -13.04 -6.54 -13.06
C GLY A 299 -11.65 -6.67 -12.48
N GLY A 300 -11.07 -5.57 -11.98
CA GLY A 300 -9.77 -5.52 -11.34
C GLY A 300 -9.84 -5.31 -9.83
N ALA A 301 -8.74 -5.58 -9.14
CA ALA A 301 -8.51 -5.30 -7.72
C ALA A 301 -7.00 -5.16 -7.44
N ALA A 302 -6.64 -4.69 -6.25
CA ALA A 302 -5.27 -4.71 -5.74
C ALA A 302 -5.21 -5.51 -4.44
N LEU A 303 -4.05 -6.09 -4.12
CA LEU A 303 -3.84 -6.90 -2.91
C LEU A 303 -2.72 -6.30 -2.06
N GLU A 304 -3.01 -6.06 -0.79
CA GLU A 304 -2.06 -5.60 0.21
C GLU A 304 -1.99 -6.60 1.37
N ALA A 305 -0.78 -6.91 1.84
CA ALA A 305 -0.60 -7.68 3.07
C ALA A 305 -0.77 -6.78 4.30
N ILE A 306 -1.38 -7.33 5.34
CA ILE A 306 -1.47 -6.72 6.67
C ILE A 306 -0.38 -7.37 7.53
N MET A 307 0.67 -6.60 7.81
CA MET A 307 1.87 -7.07 8.52
C MET A 307 2.04 -6.34 9.86
N THR A 308 2.69 -6.99 10.81
CA THR A 308 3.17 -6.32 12.03
C THR A 308 4.55 -5.70 11.80
N GLY A 309 4.78 -4.48 12.29
CA GLY A 309 6.07 -3.79 12.19
C GLY A 309 6.09 -2.58 11.25
N GLN A 310 7.26 -2.23 10.72
CA GLN A 310 7.42 -1.18 9.70
C GLN A 310 6.71 -1.59 8.40
N ASN A 311 6.19 -0.62 7.66
CA ASN A 311 5.38 -0.83 6.46
C ASN A 311 4.21 -1.81 6.70
N PRO A 312 3.29 -1.42 7.56
CA PRO A 312 2.21 -2.30 8.01
C PRO A 312 1.27 -2.73 6.87
N ARG A 313 1.28 -2.02 5.74
CA ARG A 313 0.55 -2.35 4.50
C ARG A 313 1.54 -2.43 3.36
N GLN A 314 1.79 -3.65 2.90
CA GLN A 314 2.70 -3.92 1.78
C GLN A 314 1.89 -4.40 0.58
N LYS A 315 2.02 -3.72 -0.56
CA LYS A 315 1.40 -4.19 -1.81
C LYS A 315 2.07 -5.49 -2.26
N ILE A 316 1.26 -6.55 -2.39
CA ILE A 316 1.66 -7.85 -2.95
C ILE A 316 1.37 -7.86 -4.45
N LEU A 317 0.13 -7.50 -4.81
CA LEU A 317 -0.26 -7.32 -6.20
C LEU A 317 -0.76 -5.89 -6.41
N PRO A 318 -0.21 -5.16 -7.41
CA PRO A 318 -0.79 -3.89 -7.85
C PRO A 318 -2.16 -4.12 -8.49
N GLN A 319 -2.68 -3.12 -9.18
CA GLN A 319 -3.91 -3.26 -9.94
C GLN A 319 -3.80 -4.43 -10.93
N ALA A 320 -4.60 -5.48 -10.69
CA ALA A 320 -4.56 -6.75 -11.40
C ALA A 320 -5.98 -7.27 -11.63
N PRO A 321 -6.18 -8.25 -12.54
CA PRO A 321 -7.46 -8.94 -12.68
C PRO A 321 -7.90 -9.56 -11.35
N ARG A 322 -9.19 -9.48 -11.05
CA ARG A 322 -9.80 -10.02 -9.83
C ARG A 322 -9.43 -11.49 -9.59
N ALA A 323 -9.43 -12.31 -10.64
CA ALA A 323 -9.08 -13.72 -10.55
C ALA A 323 -7.64 -13.95 -10.06
N ALA A 324 -6.67 -13.11 -10.48
CA ALA A 324 -5.29 -13.21 -10.01
C ALA A 324 -5.17 -12.81 -8.53
N VAL A 325 -5.89 -11.76 -8.12
CA VAL A 325 -5.94 -11.31 -6.73
C VAL A 325 -6.57 -12.38 -5.83
N ASP A 326 -7.72 -12.94 -6.23
CA ASP A 326 -8.41 -13.99 -5.45
C ASP A 326 -7.57 -15.26 -5.35
N HIS A 327 -6.84 -15.64 -6.42
CA HIS A 327 -5.91 -16.79 -6.40
C HIS A 327 -4.78 -16.58 -5.39
N THR A 328 -4.11 -15.42 -5.45
CA THR A 328 -3.01 -15.11 -4.52
C THR A 328 -3.52 -14.98 -3.09
N LEU A 329 -4.68 -14.34 -2.88
CA LEU A 329 -5.32 -14.24 -1.57
C LEU A 329 -5.63 -15.62 -0.99
N ALA A 330 -6.24 -16.52 -1.77
CA ALA A 330 -6.55 -17.87 -1.34
C ALA A 330 -5.30 -18.63 -0.89
N HIS A 331 -4.18 -18.45 -1.61
CA HIS A 331 -2.90 -19.04 -1.22
C HIS A 331 -2.36 -18.46 0.09
N LEU A 332 -2.42 -17.14 0.28
CA LEU A 332 -1.93 -16.47 1.50
C LEU A 332 -2.75 -16.83 2.75
N LEU A 333 -4.05 -17.11 2.59
CA LEU A 333 -4.93 -17.52 3.67
C LEU A 333 -4.91 -19.04 3.91
N SER A 334 -4.23 -19.80 3.04
CA SER A 334 -4.01 -21.23 3.24
C SER A 334 -3.03 -21.49 4.39
N PRO A 335 -3.07 -22.68 5.01
CA PRO A 335 -2.18 -23.00 6.11
C PRO A 335 -0.71 -22.96 5.71
N HIS A 336 0.10 -22.21 6.43
CA HIS A 336 1.55 -22.16 6.26
C HIS A 336 2.21 -22.97 7.39
N ALA A 337 3.01 -23.97 7.03
CA ALA A 337 3.68 -24.86 7.98
C ALA A 337 4.53 -24.13 9.02
N ALA A 338 5.16 -23.03 8.62
CA ALA A 338 5.97 -22.22 9.50
C ALA A 338 5.19 -21.51 10.62
N LYS A 339 3.90 -21.23 10.39
CA LYS A 339 3.07 -20.48 11.33
C LYS A 339 2.28 -21.39 12.25
N TYR A 340 1.92 -22.58 11.75
CA TYR A 340 1.10 -23.55 12.47
C TYR A 340 1.70 -24.96 12.36
N PRO A 341 2.89 -25.23 12.97
CA PRO A 341 3.61 -26.50 12.80
C PRO A 341 2.80 -27.72 13.26
N ASN A 342 2.01 -27.56 14.32
CA ASN A 342 1.19 -28.66 14.87
C ASN A 342 -0.04 -28.97 13.99
N GLY A 343 -0.58 -27.96 13.30
CA GLY A 343 -1.75 -28.13 12.43
C GLY A 343 -1.44 -28.94 11.16
N THR A 344 -0.24 -28.76 10.58
CA THR A 344 0.17 -29.52 9.39
C THR A 344 0.47 -30.99 9.69
N ALA A 345 0.96 -31.30 10.88
CA ALA A 345 1.16 -32.68 11.33
C ALA A 345 -0.16 -33.40 11.53
N GLN A 346 -1.15 -32.77 12.15
CA GLN A 346 -2.49 -33.33 12.36
C GLN A 346 -3.25 -33.57 11.04
N ALA A 347 -3.12 -32.64 10.07
CA ALA A 347 -3.75 -32.79 8.76
C ALA A 347 -3.17 -33.96 7.95
N ARG A 348 -1.87 -34.23 8.07
CA ARG A 348 -1.22 -35.41 7.46
C ARG A 348 -1.69 -36.72 8.10
N VAL A 349 -1.87 -36.74 9.41
CA VAL A 349 -2.36 -37.92 10.15
C VAL A 349 -3.82 -38.18 9.79
N ALA A 350 -4.62 -37.15 9.51
CA ALA A 350 -6.03 -37.29 9.11
C ALA A 350 -6.24 -37.70 7.64
N GLY A 351 -5.17 -37.91 6.86
CA GLY A 351 -5.26 -38.36 5.45
C GLY A 351 -5.95 -37.38 4.51
N MET A 352 -6.09 -36.11 4.92
CA MET A 352 -6.78 -35.08 4.15
C MET A 352 -5.85 -34.49 3.08
N SER A 353 -6.18 -34.72 1.81
CA SER A 353 -5.44 -34.14 0.68
C SER A 353 -5.61 -32.63 0.64
N ALA A 354 -4.50 -31.89 0.58
CA ALA A 354 -4.45 -30.43 0.52
C ALA A 354 -5.41 -29.75 -0.49
N PRO A 355 -5.72 -30.30 -1.68
CA PRO A 355 -6.59 -29.62 -2.65
C PRO A 355 -8.08 -29.58 -2.25
N ALA A 356 -8.59 -30.49 -1.42
CA ALA A 356 -10.01 -30.54 -1.04
C ALA A 356 -10.35 -29.43 -0.01
N ILE A 357 -9.39 -29.04 0.84
CA ILE A 357 -9.56 -28.01 1.87
C ILE A 357 -9.55 -26.59 1.23
N THR A 358 -8.77 -26.43 0.16
CA THR A 358 -8.60 -25.14 -0.53
C THR A 358 -9.82 -24.74 -1.36
N ALA A 359 -10.58 -25.70 -1.87
CA ALA A 359 -11.74 -25.43 -2.75
C ALA A 359 -12.98 -24.93 -1.99
N ALA A 360 -13.18 -25.36 -0.74
CA ALA A 360 -14.34 -24.98 0.08
C ALA A 360 -14.16 -23.61 0.78
N ALA A 361 -12.94 -23.16 0.98
CA ALA A 361 -12.59 -21.97 1.77
C ALA A 361 -11.90 -20.86 0.97
N ALA A 362 -12.03 -20.84 -0.38
CA ALA A 362 -11.49 -19.75 -1.18
C ALA A 362 -12.16 -18.42 -0.77
N PRO A 363 -11.44 -17.48 -0.12
CA PRO A 363 -12.04 -16.27 0.46
C PRO A 363 -12.69 -15.36 -0.57
N GLY A 364 -12.38 -15.53 -1.85
CA GLY A 364 -13.04 -14.85 -2.97
C GLY A 364 -14.48 -15.31 -3.22
N ARG A 365 -14.87 -16.51 -2.73
CA ARG A 365 -16.20 -17.11 -2.88
C ARG A 365 -17.03 -17.11 -1.61
N VAL A 366 -16.52 -16.54 -0.52
CA VAL A 366 -17.26 -16.47 0.75
C VAL A 366 -18.42 -15.50 0.59
N THR A 367 -19.64 -15.98 0.79
CA THR A 367 -20.84 -15.14 0.83
C THR A 367 -20.79 -14.29 2.09
N LEU A 368 -20.78 -12.98 1.91
CA LEU A 368 -20.80 -12.05 3.03
C LEU A 368 -22.23 -11.87 3.55
N ILE A 369 -22.39 -11.85 4.85
CA ILE A 369 -23.64 -11.61 5.54
C ILE A 369 -24.00 -10.12 5.43
N PRO A 370 -25.16 -9.74 4.87
CA PRO A 370 -25.60 -8.36 4.79
C PRO A 370 -26.07 -7.85 6.16
N HIS A 371 -25.94 -6.53 6.40
CA HIS A 371 -26.24 -5.92 7.72
C HIS A 371 -27.71 -5.53 7.94
N GLY A 372 -28.59 -5.91 7.03
CA GLY A 372 -30.05 -5.76 7.20
C GLY A 372 -30.61 -4.38 6.83
N PRO A 373 -31.95 -4.20 6.95
CA PRO A 373 -32.66 -3.01 6.46
C PRO A 373 -32.39 -1.75 7.30
N ALA A 374 -32.07 -1.89 8.58
CA ALA A 374 -31.72 -0.76 9.45
C ALA A 374 -30.41 -0.09 8.99
N ALA A 375 -29.41 -0.89 8.64
CA ALA A 375 -28.14 -0.41 8.07
C ALA A 375 -28.38 0.28 6.72
N ARG A 376 -29.25 -0.28 5.85
CA ARG A 376 -29.61 0.31 4.57
C ARG A 376 -30.25 1.70 4.77
N ARG A 377 -31.27 1.82 5.61
CA ARG A 377 -31.91 3.12 5.93
C ARG A 377 -30.88 4.14 6.40
N ARG A 378 -29.99 3.73 7.31
CA ARG A 378 -28.94 4.62 7.81
C ARG A 378 -28.01 5.10 6.71
N ARG A 379 -27.60 4.25 5.75
CA ARG A 379 -26.77 4.67 4.60
C ARG A 379 -27.49 5.69 3.72
N TYR A 380 -28.78 5.51 3.48
CA TYR A 380 -29.57 6.47 2.73
C TYR A 380 -29.65 7.81 3.46
N THR A 381 -30.07 7.86 4.73
CA THR A 381 -30.18 9.11 5.48
C THR A 381 -28.86 9.86 5.56
N HIS A 382 -27.73 9.12 5.75
CA HIS A 382 -26.41 9.74 5.83
C HIS A 382 -25.86 10.21 4.49
N THR A 383 -26.27 9.61 3.37
CA THR A 383 -25.74 9.96 2.04
C THR A 383 -26.60 11.00 1.36
N MET A 384 -27.91 11.06 1.65
CA MET A 384 -28.85 11.99 1.01
C MET A 384 -28.93 13.37 1.67
N TRP A 385 -28.27 13.58 2.82
CA TRP A 385 -28.33 14.87 3.54
C TRP A 385 -27.84 16.09 2.71
N PRO A 386 -26.93 15.99 1.73
CA PRO A 386 -26.57 17.15 0.90
C PRO A 386 -27.76 17.69 0.08
N VAL A 387 -28.73 16.85 -0.28
CA VAL A 387 -29.89 17.28 -1.07
C VAL A 387 -30.71 18.35 -0.35
N PRO A 388 -31.22 18.12 0.90
CA PRO A 388 -31.95 19.16 1.61
C PRO A 388 -31.05 20.35 1.96
N MET A 389 -29.75 20.16 2.16
CA MET A 389 -28.82 21.27 2.41
C MET A 389 -28.72 22.20 1.21
N VAL A 390 -28.53 21.66 0.00
CA VAL A 390 -28.48 22.45 -1.23
C VAL A 390 -29.84 23.12 -1.50
N ALA A 391 -30.94 22.41 -1.31
CA ALA A 391 -32.27 22.99 -1.42
C ALA A 391 -32.50 24.14 -0.45
N ALA A 392 -32.09 23.98 0.82
CA ALA A 392 -32.14 25.03 1.83
C ALA A 392 -31.26 26.24 1.48
N ALA A 393 -30.05 25.98 0.95
CA ALA A 393 -29.17 27.06 0.49
C ALA A 393 -29.79 27.90 -0.64
N LEU A 394 -30.55 27.29 -1.54
CA LEU A 394 -31.25 27.99 -2.63
C LEU A 394 -32.45 28.82 -2.15
N LEU A 395 -32.94 28.58 -0.93
CA LEU A 395 -33.98 29.39 -0.30
C LEU A 395 -33.45 30.64 0.37
N LEU A 396 -32.13 30.72 0.61
CA LEU A 396 -31.52 31.91 1.19
C LEU A 396 -31.49 33.04 0.14
N PRO A 397 -31.77 34.30 0.54
CA PRO A 397 -31.67 35.45 -0.37
C PRO A 397 -30.24 35.59 -0.89
N THR A 398 -30.12 35.89 -2.17
CA THR A 398 -28.81 36.22 -2.75
C THR A 398 -28.27 37.52 -2.12
N PRO A 399 -26.95 37.74 -2.08
CA PRO A 399 -26.38 39.01 -1.60
C PRO A 399 -26.90 40.26 -2.36
N ALA A 400 -27.39 40.07 -3.60
CA ALA A 400 -27.98 41.11 -4.43
C ALA A 400 -29.51 41.27 -4.24
N GLY A 401 -30.13 40.46 -3.36
CA GLY A 401 -31.58 40.46 -3.15
C GLY A 401 -32.42 39.85 -4.30
N GLU A 402 -31.74 39.38 -5.36
CA GLU A 402 -32.40 38.77 -6.52
C GLU A 402 -32.87 37.33 -6.23
N PRO A 403 -34.06 36.92 -6.74
CA PRO A 403 -34.50 35.53 -6.61
C PRO A 403 -33.58 34.60 -7.38
N VAL A 404 -33.27 33.45 -6.77
CA VAL A 404 -32.46 32.40 -7.43
C VAL A 404 -33.21 31.92 -8.70
N SER A 405 -32.52 31.89 -9.85
CA SER A 405 -33.09 31.42 -11.12
C SER A 405 -33.65 29.99 -10.97
N PRO A 406 -34.83 29.71 -11.52
CA PRO A 406 -35.46 28.38 -11.45
C PRO A 406 -34.58 27.23 -11.91
N TRP A 407 -33.61 27.47 -12.79
CA TRP A 407 -32.66 26.47 -13.28
C TRP A 407 -31.77 25.87 -12.19
N TRP A 408 -31.50 26.63 -11.13
CA TRP A 408 -30.71 26.13 -10.02
C TRP A 408 -31.40 25.01 -9.21
N TRP A 409 -32.75 24.94 -9.29
CA TRP A 409 -33.51 23.87 -8.65
C TRP A 409 -33.31 22.50 -9.33
N LEU A 410 -32.79 22.47 -10.58
CA LEU A 410 -32.37 21.22 -11.20
C LEU A 410 -31.21 20.56 -10.47
N LEU A 411 -30.40 21.32 -9.73
CA LEU A 411 -29.23 20.79 -8.99
C LEU A 411 -29.65 19.82 -7.87
N PRO A 412 -30.50 20.19 -6.88
CA PRO A 412 -30.95 19.23 -5.87
C PRO A 412 -31.77 18.08 -6.48
N ILE A 413 -32.53 18.31 -7.56
CA ILE A 413 -33.27 17.26 -8.27
C ILE A 413 -32.29 16.23 -8.87
N ALA A 414 -31.21 16.66 -9.52
CA ALA A 414 -30.19 15.80 -10.09
C ALA A 414 -29.35 15.07 -9.00
N LEU A 415 -29.19 15.69 -7.85
CA LEU A 415 -28.49 15.07 -6.71
C LEU A 415 -29.27 13.89 -6.10
N ILE A 416 -30.60 13.85 -6.21
CA ILE A 416 -31.40 12.76 -5.63
C ILE A 416 -31.00 11.40 -6.21
N PRO A 417 -31.04 11.13 -7.52
CA PRO A 417 -30.67 9.84 -8.07
C PRO A 417 -29.18 9.52 -7.85
N LEU A 418 -28.30 10.53 -7.90
CA LEU A 418 -26.87 10.36 -7.67
C LEU A 418 -26.57 9.92 -6.24
N THR A 419 -27.14 10.62 -5.24
CA THR A 419 -26.95 10.29 -3.82
C THR A 419 -27.65 8.99 -3.45
N ALA A 420 -28.81 8.67 -4.06
CA ALA A 420 -29.48 7.40 -3.88
C ALA A 420 -28.65 6.22 -4.43
N ALA A 421 -28.09 6.36 -5.63
CA ALA A 421 -27.18 5.36 -6.20
C ALA A 421 -25.93 5.15 -5.34
N LEU A 422 -25.35 6.24 -4.83
CA LEU A 422 -24.20 6.19 -3.92
C LEU A 422 -24.57 5.55 -2.58
N ALA A 423 -25.76 5.83 -2.03
CA ALA A 423 -26.26 5.22 -0.80
C ALA A 423 -26.43 3.71 -0.95
N GLU A 424 -27.00 3.27 -2.08
CA GLU A 424 -27.18 1.86 -2.38
C GLU A 424 -25.82 1.16 -2.57
N ASP A 425 -24.87 1.76 -3.29
CA ASP A 425 -23.53 1.17 -3.43
C ASP A 425 -22.80 1.10 -2.08
N ARG A 426 -22.94 2.12 -1.22
CA ARG A 426 -22.43 2.09 0.17
C ARG A 426 -23.06 0.97 0.99
N TYR A 427 -24.34 0.71 0.84
CA TYR A 427 -25.01 -0.40 1.51
C TYR A 427 -24.54 -1.76 0.98
N ARG A 428 -24.53 -1.94 -0.35
CA ARG A 428 -24.02 -3.15 -0.99
C ARG A 428 -22.55 -3.40 -0.73
N GLY A 429 -21.80 -2.34 -0.40
CA GLY A 429 -20.40 -2.40 0.05
C GLY A 429 -20.24 -3.00 1.43
N LEU A 430 -21.26 -2.99 2.30
CA LEU A 430 -21.19 -3.57 3.63
C LEU A 430 -21.36 -5.08 3.59
N GLY A 431 -20.62 -5.76 4.46
CA GLY A 431 -20.75 -7.19 4.67
C GLY A 431 -19.64 -7.72 5.55
N HIS A 432 -19.91 -8.80 6.25
CA HIS A 432 -18.92 -9.53 7.04
C HIS A 432 -19.09 -11.04 6.87
N ALA A 433 -18.07 -11.79 7.19
CA ALA A 433 -18.11 -13.23 7.32
C ALA A 433 -17.06 -13.69 8.31
N VAL A 434 -17.31 -14.83 8.92
CA VAL A 434 -16.35 -15.53 9.77
C VAL A 434 -16.07 -16.86 9.13
N LEU A 435 -14.80 -17.14 8.83
CA LEU A 435 -14.35 -18.46 8.46
C LEU A 435 -13.92 -19.17 9.73
N PRO A 436 -14.56 -20.28 10.10
CA PRO A 436 -14.24 -21.00 11.33
C PRO A 436 -12.82 -21.59 11.25
N ALA A 437 -12.22 -21.79 12.41
CA ALA A 437 -10.94 -22.49 12.50
C ALA A 437 -11.04 -23.89 11.92
N THR A 438 -9.98 -24.30 11.23
CA THR A 438 -9.76 -25.67 10.79
C THR A 438 -8.52 -26.22 11.51
N PRO A 439 -8.25 -27.54 11.50
CA PRO A 439 -7.03 -28.07 12.13
C PRO A 439 -5.73 -27.43 11.65
N THR A 440 -5.76 -26.80 10.46
CA THR A 440 -4.58 -26.23 9.80
C THR A 440 -4.63 -24.71 9.65
N SER A 441 -5.78 -24.05 9.92
CA SER A 441 -5.96 -22.61 9.72
C SER A 441 -6.74 -22.01 10.89
N PRO A 442 -6.36 -20.83 11.37
CA PRO A 442 -7.10 -20.12 12.42
C PRO A 442 -8.45 -19.63 11.90
N THR A 443 -9.29 -19.14 12.81
CA THR A 443 -10.50 -18.38 12.45
C THR A 443 -10.10 -17.09 11.71
N TRP A 444 -10.82 -16.75 10.64
CA TRP A 444 -10.65 -15.51 9.88
C TRP A 444 -11.88 -14.63 9.99
N LEU A 445 -11.68 -13.36 10.29
CA LEU A 445 -12.68 -12.32 10.13
C LEU A 445 -12.53 -11.69 8.76
N ILE A 446 -13.57 -11.74 7.95
CA ILE A 446 -13.65 -11.02 6.69
C ILE A 446 -14.63 -9.88 6.87
N THR A 447 -14.21 -8.65 6.62
CA THR A 447 -15.06 -7.47 6.62
C THR A 447 -14.93 -6.73 5.30
N ARG A 448 -16.03 -6.18 4.82
CA ARG A 448 -16.06 -5.37 3.61
C ARG A 448 -16.77 -4.05 3.89
N SER A 449 -16.17 -2.96 3.44
CA SER A 449 -16.74 -1.62 3.59
C SER A 449 -16.27 -0.70 2.46
N GLY A 450 -16.89 0.47 2.34
CA GLY A 450 -16.57 1.44 1.31
C GLY A 450 -17.56 1.46 0.14
N SER A 451 -17.38 2.39 -0.76
CA SER A 451 -18.20 2.61 -1.96
C SER A 451 -17.30 2.91 -3.14
N LEU A 452 -16.95 4.18 -3.37
CA LEU A 452 -16.03 4.58 -4.44
C LEU A 452 -14.64 3.94 -4.26
N ASP A 453 -14.20 3.79 -3.02
CA ASP A 453 -13.05 2.98 -2.62
C ASP A 453 -13.57 1.90 -1.65
N ARG A 454 -13.55 0.65 -2.10
CA ARG A 454 -14.06 -0.50 -1.36
C ARG A 454 -12.90 -1.38 -0.92
N ASP A 455 -12.78 -1.55 0.39
CA ASP A 455 -11.83 -2.47 1.00
C ASP A 455 -12.56 -3.74 1.48
N ARG A 456 -11.92 -4.89 1.23
CA ARG A 456 -12.23 -6.15 1.87
C ARG A 456 -11.02 -6.55 2.70
N ASP A 457 -11.16 -6.47 4.01
CA ASP A 457 -10.11 -6.82 4.96
C ASP A 457 -10.34 -8.25 5.45
N CYS A 458 -9.32 -9.10 5.36
CA CYS A 458 -9.28 -10.46 5.89
C CYS A 458 -8.27 -10.47 7.04
N LEU A 459 -8.73 -10.72 8.27
CA LEU A 459 -7.91 -10.70 9.49
C LEU A 459 -7.91 -12.06 10.16
N GLU A 460 -6.75 -12.53 10.59
CA GLU A 460 -6.66 -13.72 11.44
C GLU A 460 -7.06 -13.39 12.88
N ALA A 461 -7.87 -14.26 13.50
CA ALA A 461 -8.33 -14.07 14.87
C ALA A 461 -7.20 -13.97 15.91
N PRO A 462 -6.11 -14.77 15.86
CA PRO A 462 -4.97 -14.62 16.78
C PRO A 462 -4.27 -13.26 16.69
N GLY A 463 -4.41 -12.54 15.57
CA GLY A 463 -3.87 -11.20 15.40
C GLY A 463 -4.72 -10.09 16.01
N ILE A 464 -5.93 -10.39 16.49
CA ILE A 464 -6.84 -9.43 17.10
C ILE A 464 -6.52 -9.33 18.61
N ILE A 465 -6.11 -8.15 19.02
CA ILE A 465 -5.70 -7.86 20.40
C ILE A 465 -6.92 -7.55 21.27
N GLY A 466 -7.91 -6.86 20.70
CA GLY A 466 -9.09 -6.44 21.45
C GLY A 466 -10.23 -5.96 20.56
N TRP A 467 -11.39 -5.80 21.16
CA TRP A 467 -12.61 -5.38 20.50
C TRP A 467 -13.17 -4.09 21.10
N THR A 468 -13.75 -3.26 20.27
CA THR A 468 -14.51 -2.09 20.71
C THR A 468 -15.85 -2.07 19.99
N VAL A 469 -16.94 -2.07 20.75
CA VAL A 469 -18.29 -1.89 20.23
C VAL A 469 -18.71 -0.45 20.53
N ARG A 470 -18.96 0.31 19.47
CA ARG A 470 -19.34 1.73 19.56
C ARG A 470 -20.70 1.93 18.94
N GLN A 471 -21.55 2.68 19.65
CA GLN A 471 -22.82 3.16 19.13
C GLN A 471 -22.86 4.68 19.17
N THR A 472 -23.08 5.32 18.03
CA THR A 472 -23.43 6.74 17.98
C THR A 472 -24.88 6.91 18.39
N PHE A 473 -25.32 8.12 18.73
CA PHE A 473 -26.72 8.41 19.08
C PHE A 473 -27.72 7.82 18.08
N TRP A 474 -27.50 8.04 16.80
CA TRP A 474 -28.35 7.54 15.72
C TRP A 474 -28.29 6.01 15.56
N GLN A 475 -27.12 5.40 15.79
CA GLN A 475 -26.98 3.94 15.78
C GLN A 475 -27.76 3.32 16.95
N ARG A 476 -27.65 3.91 18.13
CA ARG A 476 -28.36 3.42 19.30
C ARG A 476 -29.89 3.44 19.12
N ARG A 477 -30.42 4.51 18.49
CA ARG A 477 -31.84 4.60 18.14
C ARG A 477 -32.28 3.56 17.09
N SER A 478 -31.36 3.13 16.24
CA SER A 478 -31.63 2.15 15.16
C SER A 478 -31.25 0.72 15.55
N GLY A 479 -30.81 0.45 16.79
CA GLY A 479 -30.34 -0.87 17.22
C GLY A 479 -29.05 -1.35 16.54
N LEU A 480 -28.25 -0.41 16.00
CA LEU A 480 -27.02 -0.71 15.27
C LEU A 480 -25.78 -0.41 16.12
N ALA A 481 -24.66 -1.05 15.80
CA ALA A 481 -23.35 -0.79 16.38
C ALA A 481 -22.25 -0.85 15.30
N THR A 482 -21.11 -0.25 15.59
CA THR A 482 -19.88 -0.44 14.84
C THR A 482 -18.93 -1.24 15.71
N VAL A 483 -18.56 -2.43 15.23
CA VAL A 483 -17.57 -3.30 15.86
C VAL A 483 -16.20 -2.98 15.29
N THR A 484 -15.22 -2.79 16.15
CA THR A 484 -13.84 -2.51 15.75
C THR A 484 -12.93 -3.58 16.31
N ALA A 485 -12.24 -4.29 15.41
CA ALA A 485 -11.16 -5.20 15.75
C ALA A 485 -9.85 -4.40 15.84
N ALA A 486 -9.19 -4.41 16.99
CA ALA A 486 -7.88 -3.81 17.19
C ALA A 486 -6.78 -4.85 16.97
N THR A 487 -5.75 -4.50 16.21
CA THR A 487 -4.58 -5.34 15.92
C THR A 487 -3.30 -4.51 15.93
N ALA A 488 -2.15 -5.13 16.17
CA ALA A 488 -0.85 -4.47 16.03
C ALA A 488 -0.42 -4.26 14.57
N ALA A 489 -1.21 -4.76 13.61
CA ALA A 489 -0.88 -4.81 12.19
C ALA A 489 -1.70 -3.83 11.35
N GLY A 490 -1.18 -3.42 10.23
CA GLY A 490 -1.88 -2.65 9.21
C GLY A 490 -2.41 -1.31 9.69
N LYS A 491 -3.69 -1.05 9.44
CA LYS A 491 -4.41 0.15 9.89
C LYS A 491 -4.61 0.20 11.42
N LYS A 492 -4.20 -0.83 12.15
CA LYS A 492 -4.38 -1.04 13.60
C LYS A 492 -5.84 -1.20 14.03
N ARG A 493 -6.81 -0.70 13.29
CA ARG A 493 -8.24 -0.76 13.57
C ARG A 493 -9.01 -1.12 12.31
N TYR A 494 -9.81 -2.17 12.39
CA TYR A 494 -10.65 -2.65 11.30
C TYR A 494 -12.09 -2.65 11.74
N HIS A 495 -12.99 -2.11 10.92
CA HIS A 495 -14.35 -1.79 11.31
C HIS A 495 -15.35 -2.66 10.58
N VAL A 496 -16.30 -3.21 11.34
CA VAL A 496 -17.55 -3.75 10.82
C VAL A 496 -18.64 -2.74 11.16
N PHE A 497 -19.08 -1.99 10.14
CA PHE A 497 -19.98 -0.85 10.30
C PHE A 497 -21.45 -1.27 10.33
N ASP A 498 -22.25 -0.61 11.17
CA ASP A 498 -23.72 -0.68 11.17
C ASP A 498 -24.26 -2.12 11.25
N LEU A 499 -23.71 -2.91 12.15
CA LEU A 499 -24.18 -4.25 12.47
C LEU A 499 -25.27 -4.19 13.53
N PRO A 500 -26.36 -4.98 13.46
CA PRO A 500 -27.29 -5.16 14.58
C PRO A 500 -26.56 -5.54 15.86
N LEU A 501 -26.98 -4.98 17.01
CA LEU A 501 -26.23 -5.09 18.28
C LEU A 501 -26.08 -6.54 18.75
N ASP A 502 -27.12 -7.35 18.58
CA ASP A 502 -27.10 -8.78 18.85
C ASP A 502 -26.08 -9.53 18.00
N GLN A 503 -26.05 -9.24 16.69
CA GLN A 503 -25.07 -9.80 15.76
C GLN A 503 -23.65 -9.31 16.05
N ALA A 504 -23.49 -8.11 16.62
CA ALA A 504 -22.18 -7.59 17.00
C ALA A 504 -21.51 -8.44 18.09
N TRP A 505 -22.28 -8.86 19.08
CA TRP A 505 -21.78 -9.75 20.12
C TRP A 505 -21.54 -11.17 19.61
N ALA A 506 -22.47 -11.70 18.80
CA ALA A 506 -22.32 -13.00 18.17
C ALA A 506 -21.06 -13.06 17.26
N LEU A 507 -20.77 -11.98 16.53
CA LEU A 507 -19.57 -11.86 15.70
C LEU A 507 -18.29 -11.96 16.54
N ILE A 508 -18.21 -11.22 17.65
CA ILE A 508 -17.03 -11.22 18.52
C ILE A 508 -16.81 -12.62 19.10
N GLU A 509 -17.87 -13.26 19.58
CA GLU A 509 -17.78 -14.62 20.13
C GLU A 509 -17.41 -15.65 19.06
N ALA A 510 -17.92 -15.51 17.85
CA ALA A 510 -17.56 -16.41 16.73
C ALA A 510 -16.10 -16.28 16.30
N VAL A 511 -15.52 -15.06 16.35
CA VAL A 511 -14.13 -14.83 15.95
C VAL A 511 -13.15 -15.15 17.08
N THR A 512 -13.46 -14.77 18.29
CA THR A 512 -12.60 -14.94 19.48
C THR A 512 -13.40 -15.50 20.66
N PRO A 513 -13.68 -16.82 20.68
CA PRO A 513 -14.47 -17.45 21.71
C PRO A 513 -13.93 -17.20 23.12
N GLY A 514 -14.82 -16.93 24.08
CA GLY A 514 -14.50 -16.77 25.49
C GLY A 514 -13.80 -15.44 25.87
N ARG A 515 -13.58 -14.53 24.93
CA ARG A 515 -12.97 -13.21 25.24
C ARG A 515 -13.95 -12.15 25.73
N LEU A 516 -15.24 -12.40 25.63
CA LEU A 516 -16.25 -11.45 26.13
C LEU A 516 -16.40 -11.44 27.66
N GLY A 517 -15.76 -12.36 28.37
CA GLY A 517 -15.95 -12.57 29.78
C GLY A 517 -17.38 -13.06 30.08
N THR A 518 -17.53 -14.03 30.96
CA THR A 518 -18.82 -14.34 31.55
C THR A 518 -19.21 -13.21 32.48
N LYS A 519 -20.42 -12.63 32.30
CA LYS A 519 -21.03 -11.73 33.30
C LYS A 519 -21.22 -12.45 34.61
#